data_b1649169b2ac3723aeb7a993e7468efb
#
_entry.id   b1649169b2ac3723aeb7a993e7468efb
#
_cell.length_a   1.000
_cell.length_b   1.000
_cell.length_c   1.000
_cell.angle_alpha   90.00
_cell.angle_beta   90.00
_cell.angle_gamma   90.00
#
_symmetry.space_group_name_H-M   'P 1'
#
loop_
_entity.id
_entity.type
_entity.pdbx_description
1 polymer ?
#
loop_
_entity_poly.entity_id
_entity_poly.type
_entity_poly.pdbx_seq_one_letter_code
_entity_poly.pdbx_strand_id
1 'polypeptide(L)'
;MWIIARYQPTTLFSLKPHMATASGGKSLLVPTPFAVKTALLDAAIRTQGLAQGKAIFAGLRDLEIGIRLPERILVNNTFKRILRAARSPTPGQWPYQRTIGFREYVQFAGPLSL
;
A
#
# COMPACT_ATOMS: atom_id res chain seq x y z
N MET A 1 19.77 8.52 18.24
CA MET A 1 19.83 9.32 16.98
C MET A 1 18.66 8.91 16.10
N TRP A 2 17.90 9.87 15.61
CA TRP A 2 16.82 9.65 14.65
C TRP A 2 17.29 9.94 13.24
N ILE A 3 16.92 9.11 12.29
CA ILE A 3 17.10 9.34 10.86
C ILE A 3 15.74 9.68 10.29
N ILE A 4 15.64 10.78 9.56
CA ILE A 4 14.38 11.23 8.96
C ILE A 4 14.43 10.96 7.46
N ALA A 5 13.52 10.12 6.97
CA ALA A 5 13.29 9.91 5.56
C ALA A 5 12.00 10.64 5.15
N ARG A 6 12.08 11.47 4.09
CA ARG A 6 10.94 12.21 3.55
C ARG A 6 10.51 11.60 2.23
N TYR A 7 9.21 11.34 2.11
CA TYR A 7 8.60 10.79 0.90
C TYR A 7 7.50 11.71 0.41
N GLN A 8 7.52 12.03 -0.87
CA GLN A 8 6.46 12.79 -1.52
C GLN A 8 5.71 11.86 -2.47
N PRO A 9 4.46 11.49 -2.16
CA PRO A 9 3.64 10.76 -3.11
C PRO A 9 3.43 11.60 -4.38
N THR A 10 3.64 11.01 -5.54
CA THR A 10 3.52 11.68 -6.84
C THR A 10 2.09 11.65 -7.38
N THR A 11 1.23 10.83 -6.79
CA THR A 11 -0.17 10.66 -7.20
C THR A 11 -1.01 10.19 -6.02
N LEU A 12 -2.30 10.05 -6.25
CA LEU A 12 -3.23 9.37 -5.35
C LEU A 12 -2.75 7.95 -5.07
N PHE A 13 -2.91 7.51 -3.83
CA PHE A 13 -2.57 6.14 -3.45
C PHE A 13 -3.72 5.51 -2.64
N SER A 14 -3.71 4.19 -2.58
CA SER A 14 -4.63 3.41 -1.76
C SER A 14 -3.87 2.25 -1.13
N LEU A 15 -3.75 2.28 0.20
CA LEU A 15 -3.08 1.24 0.98
C LEU A 15 -4.15 0.35 1.61
N LYS A 16 -4.33 -0.85 1.08
CA LYS A 16 -5.34 -1.79 1.52
C LYS A 16 -5.04 -2.30 2.93
N PRO A 17 -5.96 -2.11 3.92
CA PRO A 17 -5.87 -2.82 5.20
C PRO A 17 -6.01 -4.33 5.00
N HIS A 18 -5.41 -5.13 5.89
CA HIS A 18 -5.48 -6.60 5.79
C HIS A 18 -6.92 -7.14 5.85
N MET A 19 -7.82 -6.44 6.53
CA MET A 19 -9.24 -6.80 6.65
C MET A 19 -10.11 -6.36 5.47
N ALA A 20 -9.58 -5.59 4.53
CA ALA A 20 -10.36 -5.07 3.42
C ALA A 20 -10.71 -6.16 2.40
N THR A 21 -11.94 -6.10 1.87
CA THR A 21 -12.40 -7.02 0.82
C THR A 21 -11.76 -6.70 -0.54
N ALA A 22 -11.82 -7.66 -1.47
CA ALA A 22 -11.27 -7.47 -2.81
C ALA A 22 -12.02 -6.39 -3.62
N SER A 23 -13.32 -6.23 -3.39
CA SER A 23 -14.22 -5.33 -4.15
C SER A 23 -14.49 -4.00 -3.46
N GLY A 24 -14.07 -3.82 -2.21
CA GLY A 24 -14.30 -2.58 -1.47
C GLY A 24 -13.38 -2.46 -0.28
N GLY A 25 -13.19 -1.24 0.18
CA GLY A 25 -12.44 -0.99 1.39
C GLY A 25 -11.88 0.41 1.47
N LYS A 26 -11.64 0.80 2.71
CA LYS A 26 -10.95 2.03 3.06
C LYS A 26 -9.46 1.88 2.84
N SER A 27 -8.78 3.02 2.71
CA SER A 27 -7.32 3.09 2.66
C SER A 27 -6.74 3.40 4.03
N LEU A 28 -5.58 2.82 4.34
CA LEU A 28 -4.71 3.37 5.37
C LEU A 28 -4.17 4.73 4.90
N LEU A 29 -3.97 5.66 5.82
CA LEU A 29 -3.35 6.95 5.51
C LEU A 29 -1.84 6.84 5.35
N VAL A 30 -1.23 5.88 6.00
CA VAL A 30 0.22 5.64 6.00
C VAL A 30 0.53 4.16 5.91
N PRO A 31 1.71 3.78 5.41
CA PRO A 31 2.15 2.39 5.51
C PRO A 31 2.32 1.99 6.98
N THR A 32 2.03 0.74 7.28
CA THR A 32 2.26 0.21 8.63
C THR A 32 3.76 0.11 8.93
N PRO A 33 4.18 0.19 10.21
CA PRO A 33 5.58 -0.06 10.58
C PRO A 33 6.11 -1.39 10.05
N PHE A 34 5.27 -2.43 10.05
CA PHE A 34 5.61 -3.72 9.47
C PHE A 34 5.93 -3.63 7.97
N ALA A 35 5.09 -2.91 7.20
CA ALA A 35 5.31 -2.71 5.77
C ALA A 35 6.62 -1.96 5.50
N VAL A 36 6.93 -0.93 6.29
CA VAL A 36 8.19 -0.17 6.17
C VAL A 36 9.40 -1.06 6.48
N LYS A 37 9.36 -1.82 7.57
CA LYS A 37 10.44 -2.73 7.96
C LYS A 37 10.70 -3.80 6.91
N THR A 38 9.65 -4.41 6.38
CA THR A 38 9.79 -5.43 5.33
C THR A 38 10.30 -4.85 4.01
N ALA A 39 9.90 -3.63 3.66
CA ALA A 39 10.44 -2.93 2.49
C ALA A 39 11.94 -2.61 2.64
N LEU A 40 12.37 -2.17 3.83
CA LEU A 40 13.79 -1.95 4.11
C LEU A 40 14.60 -3.26 4.05
N LEU A 41 14.05 -4.35 4.58
CA LEU A 41 14.68 -5.66 4.49
C LEU A 41 14.81 -6.15 3.04
N ASP A 42 13.75 -6.02 2.25
CA ASP A 42 13.77 -6.37 0.81
C ASP A 42 14.80 -5.53 0.05
N ALA A 43 14.84 -4.22 0.30
CA ALA A 43 15.83 -3.34 -0.32
C ALA A 43 17.28 -3.77 0.04
N ALA A 44 17.55 -4.11 1.29
CA ALA A 44 18.87 -4.57 1.71
C ALA A 44 19.26 -5.89 1.04
N ILE A 45 18.32 -6.84 0.95
CA ILE A 45 18.58 -8.13 0.27
C ILE A 45 18.87 -7.91 -1.22
N ARG A 46 18.08 -7.08 -1.89
CA ARG A 46 18.25 -6.80 -3.33
C ARG A 46 19.54 -6.05 -3.67
N THR A 47 19.96 -5.13 -2.80
CA THR A 47 21.14 -4.30 -3.06
C THR A 47 22.43 -4.88 -2.53
N GLN A 48 22.39 -5.63 -1.43
CA GLN A 48 23.58 -6.09 -0.70
C GLN A 48 23.62 -7.60 -0.47
N GLY A 49 22.57 -8.31 -0.89
CA GLY A 49 22.50 -9.76 -0.81
C GLY A 49 21.87 -10.31 0.49
N LEU A 50 21.55 -11.60 0.48
CA LEU A 50 20.85 -12.29 1.57
C LEU A 50 21.62 -12.26 2.90
N ALA A 51 22.95 -12.35 2.84
CA ALA A 51 23.78 -12.34 4.05
C ALA A 51 23.60 -11.02 4.82
N GLN A 52 23.60 -9.90 4.12
CA GLN A 52 23.36 -8.58 4.72
C GLN A 52 21.94 -8.45 5.25
N GLY A 53 20.93 -8.93 4.50
CA GLY A 53 19.55 -8.95 4.97
C GLY A 53 19.39 -9.72 6.30
N LYS A 54 20.04 -10.86 6.44
CA LYS A 54 20.06 -11.63 7.69
C LYS A 54 20.76 -10.86 8.82
N ALA A 55 21.87 -10.19 8.53
CA ALA A 55 22.63 -9.44 9.53
C ALA A 55 21.85 -8.26 10.13
N ILE A 56 21.07 -7.55 9.29
CA ILE A 56 20.31 -6.38 9.77
C ILE A 56 18.94 -6.74 10.33
N PHE A 57 18.45 -7.98 10.14
CA PHE A 57 17.07 -8.38 10.48
C PHE A 57 16.70 -8.08 11.93
N ALA A 58 17.55 -8.42 12.88
CA ALA A 58 17.28 -8.20 14.31
C ALA A 58 17.13 -6.71 14.62
N GLY A 59 18.01 -5.87 14.07
CA GLY A 59 17.92 -4.42 14.22
C GLY A 59 16.65 -3.83 13.59
N LEU A 60 16.27 -4.31 12.41
CA LEU A 60 15.01 -3.88 11.77
C LEU A 60 13.78 -4.32 12.55
N ARG A 61 13.78 -5.54 13.09
CA ARG A 61 12.67 -6.04 13.92
C ARG A 61 12.41 -5.10 15.10
N ASP A 62 13.45 -4.68 15.77
CA ASP A 62 13.37 -3.89 16.99
C ASP A 62 13.39 -2.35 16.73
N LEU A 63 13.52 -1.94 15.45
CA LEU A 63 13.53 -0.54 15.05
C LEU A 63 12.21 0.16 15.43
N GLU A 64 12.33 1.29 16.11
CA GLU A 64 11.19 2.17 16.34
C GLU A 64 10.98 3.08 15.13
N ILE A 65 9.73 3.16 14.66
CA ILE A 65 9.35 3.98 13.52
C ILE A 65 8.31 5.00 13.95
N GLY A 66 8.69 6.28 13.88
CA GLY A 66 7.76 7.40 14.02
C GLY A 66 7.28 7.85 12.66
N ILE A 67 6.01 8.24 12.55
CA ILE A 67 5.40 8.71 11.31
C ILE A 67 4.83 10.10 11.51
N ARG A 68 5.25 11.05 10.66
CA ARG A 68 4.71 12.40 10.64
C ARG A 68 3.97 12.65 9.33
N LEU A 69 2.67 12.88 9.45
CA LEU A 69 1.78 13.20 8.35
C LEU A 69 1.92 14.68 7.90
N PRO A 70 1.62 14.99 6.64
CA PRO A 70 1.45 16.37 6.20
C PRO A 70 0.21 17.00 6.88
N GLU A 71 0.17 18.33 6.94
CA GLU A 71 -0.93 19.06 7.59
C GLU A 71 -2.27 18.87 6.89
N ARG A 72 -2.26 18.64 5.59
CA ARG A 72 -3.48 18.48 4.79
C ARG A 72 -3.46 17.17 4.03
N ILE A 73 -4.54 16.43 4.17
CA ILE A 73 -4.78 15.14 3.53
C ILE A 73 -6.18 15.17 2.94
N LEU A 74 -6.30 14.78 1.68
CA LEU A 74 -7.58 14.55 1.02
C LEU A 74 -7.82 13.05 0.92
N VAL A 75 -9.03 12.64 1.32
CA VAL A 75 -9.50 11.25 1.17
C VAL A 75 -10.70 11.25 0.25
N ASN A 76 -10.66 10.49 -0.81
CA ASN A 76 -11.71 10.39 -1.81
C ASN A 76 -12.17 8.96 -2.03
N ASN A 77 -13.48 8.78 -2.12
CA ASN A 77 -14.10 7.49 -2.40
C ASN A 77 -14.46 7.39 -3.88
N THR A 78 -14.01 6.34 -4.53
CA THR A 78 -14.22 6.14 -5.96
C THR A 78 -14.88 4.81 -6.23
N PHE A 79 -15.95 4.82 -7.03
CA PHE A 79 -16.54 3.62 -7.58
C PHE A 79 -15.82 3.25 -8.89
N LYS A 80 -15.45 1.98 -9.00
CA LYS A 80 -14.81 1.44 -10.21
C LYS A 80 -15.70 0.37 -10.82
N ARG A 81 -15.82 0.38 -12.14
CA ARG A 81 -16.37 -0.74 -12.88
C ARG A 81 -15.29 -1.80 -13.04
N ILE A 82 -15.62 -3.02 -12.65
CA ILE A 82 -14.71 -4.17 -12.72
C ILE A 82 -15.32 -5.19 -13.67
N LEU A 83 -14.51 -5.72 -14.58
CA LEU A 83 -14.87 -6.88 -15.38
C LEU A 83 -14.41 -8.13 -14.65
N ARG A 84 -15.33 -9.07 -14.45
CA ARG A 84 -15.04 -10.40 -13.92
C ARG A 84 -15.46 -11.45 -14.92
N ALA A 85 -14.71 -12.53 -15.00
CA ALA A 85 -15.16 -13.70 -15.75
C ALA A 85 -16.48 -14.21 -15.20
N ALA A 86 -17.42 -14.52 -16.08
CA ALA A 86 -18.67 -15.16 -15.69
C ALA A 86 -18.37 -16.56 -15.13
N ARG A 87 -19.06 -16.95 -14.05
CA ARG A 87 -18.88 -18.30 -13.47
C ARG A 87 -19.27 -19.42 -14.42
N SER A 88 -20.27 -19.17 -15.26
CA SER A 88 -20.80 -20.12 -16.27
C SER A 88 -20.99 -19.34 -17.55
N PRO A 89 -19.96 -19.13 -18.37
CA PRO A 89 -20.11 -18.42 -19.63
C PRO A 89 -20.94 -19.25 -20.62
N THR A 90 -21.90 -18.60 -21.25
CA THR A 90 -22.70 -19.23 -22.32
C THR A 90 -21.95 -19.12 -23.65
N PRO A 91 -21.81 -20.20 -24.44
CA PRO A 91 -21.17 -20.13 -25.75
C PRO A 91 -21.80 -19.05 -26.62
N GLY A 92 -20.98 -18.21 -27.26
CA GLY A 92 -21.43 -17.11 -28.11
C GLY A 92 -21.87 -15.84 -27.40
N GLN A 93 -21.86 -15.80 -26.07
CA GLN A 93 -22.10 -14.61 -25.29
C GLN A 93 -20.78 -14.01 -24.72
N TRP A 94 -20.87 -12.73 -24.37
CA TRP A 94 -19.74 -12.05 -23.72
C TRP A 94 -19.36 -12.74 -22.41
N PRO A 95 -18.13 -13.26 -22.27
CA PRO A 95 -17.74 -14.13 -21.16
C PRO A 95 -17.48 -13.37 -19.84
N TYR A 96 -17.72 -12.08 -19.81
CA TYR A 96 -17.48 -11.26 -18.63
C TYR A 96 -18.77 -10.62 -18.14
N GLN A 97 -18.84 -10.44 -16.83
CA GLN A 97 -19.88 -9.66 -16.19
C GLN A 97 -19.29 -8.40 -15.58
N ARG A 98 -20.05 -7.32 -15.59
CA ARG A 98 -19.68 -6.06 -14.96
C ARG A 98 -20.07 -6.10 -13.49
N THR A 99 -19.17 -5.67 -12.63
CA THR A 99 -19.43 -5.44 -11.21
C THR A 99 -18.88 -4.09 -10.81
N ILE A 100 -19.32 -3.58 -9.67
CA ILE A 100 -18.86 -2.31 -9.12
C ILE A 100 -17.94 -2.61 -7.95
N GLY A 101 -16.75 -2.04 -7.96
CA GLY A 101 -15.84 -2.00 -6.85
C GLY A 101 -15.79 -0.60 -6.26
N PHE A 102 -15.59 -0.53 -4.96
CA PHE A 102 -15.42 0.71 -4.22
C PHE A 102 -14.01 0.77 -3.68
N ARG A 103 -13.35 1.93 -3.82
CA ARG A 103 -12.02 2.15 -3.27
C ARG A 103 -11.82 3.57 -2.81
N GLU A 104 -11.24 3.70 -1.64
CA GLU A 104 -10.79 4.95 -1.09
C GLU A 104 -9.37 5.26 -1.55
N TYR A 105 -9.14 6.50 -1.96
CA TYR A 105 -7.84 7.02 -2.36
C TYR A 105 -7.45 8.20 -1.47
N VAL A 106 -6.15 8.31 -1.23
CA VAL A 106 -5.55 9.33 -0.38
C VAL A 106 -4.62 10.20 -1.21
N GLN A 107 -4.67 11.51 -0.99
CA GLN A 107 -3.72 12.47 -1.54
C GLN A 107 -3.12 13.30 -0.41
N PHE A 108 -1.80 13.40 -0.41
CA PHE A 108 -1.07 14.26 0.50
C PHE A 108 -0.77 15.62 -0.13
N ALA A 109 -1.04 16.69 0.61
CA ALA A 109 -0.63 18.04 0.25
C ALA A 109 0.71 18.40 0.93
N GLY A 110 1.68 17.51 0.88
CA GLY A 110 2.99 17.66 1.47
C GLY A 110 3.68 16.32 1.69
N PRO A 111 4.93 16.31 2.16
CA PRO A 111 5.70 15.10 2.37
C PRO A 111 5.23 14.33 3.61
N LEU A 112 5.35 13.01 3.53
CA LEU A 112 5.36 12.10 4.65
C LEU A 112 6.79 12.01 5.19
N SER A 113 6.98 12.04 6.49
CA SER A 113 8.28 11.76 7.13
C SER A 113 8.19 10.50 7.99
N LEU A 114 9.18 9.66 7.86
CA LEU A 114 9.41 8.45 8.65
C LEU A 114 10.67 8.58 9.47
#